data_3061f64348b420e568057eee8aba3e18
#
_entry.id   3061f64348b420e568057eee8aba3e18
#
_cell.length_a   1.000
_cell.length_b   1.000
_cell.length_c   1.000
_cell.angle_alpha   90.00
_cell.angle_beta   90.00
_cell.angle_gamma   90.00
#
_symmetry.space_group_name_H-M   'P 1'
#
loop_
_entity.id
_entity.type
_entity.pdbx_description
1 polymer ?
#
loop_
_entity_poly.entity_id
_entity_poly.type
_entity_poly.pdbx_seq_one_letter_code
_entity_poly.pdbx_strand_id
1 'polypeptide(L)'
;MSSQSIASPSECIYKHLKKEPLLDDNLIVALMANIAIETGYTFDYKTVQRGERSDPAYGLFQLDPRGGLYDLYIDYLDYSKSDDSAESQLNMMVDILLRQWDKGVAHVGHGNVNKVLAAAEKSAEEATRAFCDHILRPGKPHMERRLAAIVGVNKSISTINDIA
;
A
#
# COMPACT_ATOMS: atom_id res chain seq x y z
N MET A 1 34.57 7.80 9.79
CA MET A 1 33.28 7.80 10.50
C MET A 1 32.19 7.49 9.51
N SER A 2 31.62 6.29 9.62
CA SER A 2 30.45 5.97 8.84
C SER A 2 29.27 6.76 9.39
N SER A 3 28.79 7.73 8.63
CA SER A 3 27.48 8.28 8.90
C SER A 3 26.48 7.15 8.70
N GLN A 4 25.83 6.72 9.74
CA GLN A 4 24.69 5.82 9.58
C GLN A 4 23.66 6.56 8.75
N SER A 5 23.46 6.11 7.50
CA SER A 5 22.39 6.62 6.68
C SER A 5 21.06 6.20 7.30
N ILE A 6 20.20 7.16 7.59
CA ILE A 6 18.83 6.89 8.01
C ILE A 6 18.11 6.26 6.82
N ALA A 7 17.52 5.07 7.03
CA ALA A 7 16.76 4.40 5.99
C ALA A 7 15.61 5.31 5.52
N SER A 8 15.44 5.43 4.20
CA SER A 8 14.33 6.20 3.64
C SER A 8 12.98 5.56 4.00
N PRO A 9 11.88 6.33 4.02
CA PRO A 9 10.56 5.74 4.24
C PRO A 9 10.22 4.60 3.29
N SER A 10 10.57 4.72 2.00
CA SER A 10 10.32 3.66 1.02
C SER A 10 11.12 2.39 1.33
N GLU A 11 12.36 2.52 1.78
CA GLU A 11 13.18 1.38 2.20
C GLU A 11 12.55 0.67 3.40
N CYS A 12 12.10 1.42 4.40
CA CYS A 12 11.42 0.86 5.58
C CYS A 12 10.16 0.09 5.17
N ILE A 13 9.36 0.64 4.26
CA ILE A 13 8.15 -0.01 3.75
C ILE A 13 8.50 -1.32 3.04
N TYR A 14 9.47 -1.28 2.14
CA TYR A 14 9.90 -2.48 1.42
C TYR A 14 10.35 -3.57 2.38
N LYS A 15 11.22 -3.24 3.33
CA LYS A 15 11.74 -4.21 4.31
C LYS A 15 10.62 -4.79 5.17
N HIS A 16 9.65 -3.97 5.53
CA HIS A 16 8.49 -4.43 6.31
C HIS A 16 7.65 -5.44 5.50
N LEU A 17 7.34 -5.12 4.24
CA LEU A 17 6.58 -6.02 3.38
C LEU A 17 7.31 -7.33 3.11
N LYS A 18 8.64 -7.29 2.97
CA LYS A 18 9.45 -8.49 2.72
C LYS A 18 9.49 -9.44 3.91
N LYS A 19 9.11 -9.01 5.11
CA LYS A 19 9.02 -9.90 6.28
C LYS A 19 7.89 -10.92 6.14
N GLU A 20 6.90 -10.65 5.27
CA GLU A 20 5.78 -11.55 5.06
C GLU A 20 6.10 -12.51 3.89
N PRO A 21 6.42 -13.79 4.20
CA PRO A 21 6.86 -14.72 3.14
C PRO A 21 5.76 -15.09 2.15
N LEU A 22 4.50 -14.92 2.53
CA LEU A 22 3.36 -15.23 1.65
C LEU A 22 3.06 -14.10 0.66
N LEU A 23 3.72 -12.95 0.80
CA LEU A 23 3.47 -11.80 -0.05
C LEU A 23 4.36 -11.88 -1.29
N ASP A 24 3.73 -12.02 -2.44
CA ASP A 24 4.39 -12.11 -3.75
C ASP A 24 5.16 -10.83 -4.07
N ASP A 25 6.33 -10.94 -4.73
CA ASP A 25 7.13 -9.78 -5.11
C ASP A 25 6.37 -8.82 -6.02
N ASN A 26 5.57 -9.32 -6.95
CA ASN A 26 4.73 -8.48 -7.80
C ASN A 26 3.73 -7.67 -6.98
N LEU A 27 3.21 -8.27 -5.92
CA LEU A 27 2.27 -7.61 -5.03
C LEU A 27 2.96 -6.53 -4.19
N ILE A 28 4.18 -6.79 -3.72
CA ILE A 28 4.98 -5.78 -2.99
C ILE A 28 5.22 -4.56 -3.90
N VAL A 29 5.64 -4.78 -5.13
CA VAL A 29 5.86 -3.69 -6.10
C VAL A 29 4.56 -2.93 -6.35
N ALA A 30 3.44 -3.65 -6.49
CA ALA A 30 2.14 -3.03 -6.72
C ALA A 30 1.71 -2.14 -5.55
N LEU A 31 1.88 -2.60 -4.32
CA LEU A 31 1.58 -1.80 -3.14
C LEU A 31 2.44 -0.55 -3.10
N MET A 32 3.74 -0.68 -3.33
CA MET A 32 4.67 0.45 -3.29
C MET A 32 4.42 1.45 -4.42
N ALA A 33 4.07 0.99 -5.62
CA ALA A 33 3.73 1.87 -6.74
C ALA A 33 2.46 2.69 -6.45
N ASN A 34 1.47 2.06 -5.85
CA ASN A 34 0.25 2.76 -5.43
C ASN A 34 0.56 3.77 -4.32
N ILE A 35 1.35 3.39 -3.33
CA ILE A 35 1.77 4.28 -2.24
C ILE A 35 2.52 5.49 -2.80
N ALA A 36 3.40 5.30 -3.78
CA ALA A 36 4.14 6.39 -4.40
C ALA A 36 3.20 7.48 -4.92
N ILE A 37 2.15 7.10 -5.62
CA ILE A 37 1.20 8.06 -6.19
C ILE A 37 0.31 8.65 -5.10
N GLU A 38 -0.18 7.84 -4.17
CA GLU A 38 -1.04 8.32 -3.09
C GLU A 38 -0.33 9.32 -2.16
N THR A 39 0.97 9.17 -1.96
CA THR A 39 1.75 10.04 -1.07
C THR A 39 2.58 11.08 -1.81
N GLY A 40 2.49 11.19 -3.13
CA GLY A 40 3.33 12.10 -3.92
C GLY A 40 4.82 11.76 -3.77
N TYR A 41 5.16 10.47 -3.75
CA TYR A 41 6.51 9.94 -3.62
C TYR A 41 7.18 10.20 -2.27
N THR A 42 6.45 10.66 -1.26
CA THR A 42 7.02 10.85 0.10
C THR A 42 7.07 9.54 0.89
N PHE A 43 6.20 8.58 0.58
CA PHE A 43 6.02 7.34 1.36
C PHE A 43 5.80 7.62 2.84
N ASP A 44 5.22 8.79 3.15
CA ASP A 44 4.96 9.23 4.51
C ASP A 44 3.57 8.76 4.94
N TYR A 45 3.51 7.96 6.00
CA TYR A 45 2.24 7.42 6.49
C TYR A 45 1.31 8.48 7.07
N LYS A 46 1.82 9.68 7.34
CA LYS A 46 1.02 10.82 7.81
C LYS A 46 0.53 11.72 6.68
N THR A 47 0.71 11.32 5.42
CA THR A 47 0.30 12.12 4.28
C THR A 47 -1.20 12.40 4.35
N VAL A 48 -1.55 13.68 4.27
CA VAL A 48 -2.93 14.16 4.20
C VAL A 48 -3.09 14.90 2.91
N GLN A 49 -4.06 14.48 2.10
CA GLN A 49 -4.36 15.19 0.86
C GLN A 49 -5.09 16.49 1.21
N ARG A 50 -4.41 17.61 1.01
CA ARG A 50 -5.01 18.93 1.22
C ARG A 50 -5.75 19.36 -0.04
N GLY A 51 -7.02 19.68 0.10
CA GLY A 51 -7.88 20.19 -0.96
C GLY A 51 -9.07 20.88 -0.32
N GLU A 52 -10.09 21.17 -1.14
CA GLU A 52 -11.32 21.84 -0.69
C GLU A 52 -12.23 20.92 0.16
N ARG A 53 -11.76 19.74 0.52
CA ARG A 53 -12.54 18.72 1.22
C ARG A 53 -12.42 18.89 2.72
N SER A 54 -13.55 18.81 3.42
CA SER A 54 -13.60 18.83 4.89
C SER A 54 -13.03 17.54 5.50
N ASP A 55 -13.09 16.41 4.77
CA ASP A 55 -12.61 15.10 5.22
C ASP A 55 -11.51 14.60 4.28
N PRO A 56 -10.25 14.98 4.52
CA PRO A 56 -9.16 14.58 3.63
C PRO A 56 -8.84 13.10 3.76
N ALA A 57 -8.42 12.51 2.65
CA ALA A 57 -7.86 11.17 2.65
C ALA A 57 -6.54 11.13 3.43
N TYR A 58 -6.23 9.97 4.03
CA TYR A 58 -5.12 9.85 4.98
C TYR A 58 -4.22 8.66 4.69
N GLY A 59 -2.93 8.88 4.86
CA GLY A 59 -1.93 7.84 5.00
C GLY A 59 -1.34 7.35 3.68
N LEU A 60 -0.66 6.21 3.76
CA LEU A 60 0.05 5.60 2.64
C LEU A 60 -0.86 5.29 1.45
N PHE A 61 -2.10 4.89 1.75
CA PHE A 61 -3.07 4.48 0.73
C PHE A 61 -4.16 5.53 0.52
N GLN A 62 -4.03 6.69 1.15
CA GLN A 62 -5.03 7.76 1.09
C GLN A 62 -6.43 7.23 1.37
N LEU A 63 -6.58 6.68 2.56
CA LEU A 63 -7.84 6.09 3.01
C LEU A 63 -8.92 7.18 3.10
N ASP A 64 -9.98 6.99 2.34
CA ASP A 64 -11.04 7.99 2.22
C ASP A 64 -12.12 7.73 3.28
N PRO A 65 -12.41 8.71 4.14
CA PRO A 65 -13.52 8.58 5.10
C PRO A 65 -14.86 8.29 4.44
N ARG A 66 -15.07 8.82 3.22
CA ARG A 66 -16.33 8.61 2.50
C ARG A 66 -16.45 7.23 1.86
N GLY A 67 -15.33 6.58 1.57
CA GLY A 67 -15.30 5.24 0.99
C GLY A 67 -15.31 4.11 2.00
N GLY A 68 -15.29 4.42 3.28
CA GLY A 68 -15.29 3.43 4.36
C GLY A 68 -13.94 2.83 4.70
N LEU A 69 -12.90 3.05 3.89
CA LEU A 69 -11.57 2.49 4.16
C LEU A 69 -10.91 3.11 5.38
N TYR A 70 -11.15 4.40 5.64
CA TYR A 70 -10.63 5.02 6.84
C TYR A 70 -11.27 4.42 8.11
N ASP A 71 -12.59 4.26 8.12
CA ASP A 71 -13.28 3.64 9.25
C ASP A 71 -12.86 2.19 9.43
N LEU A 72 -12.64 1.48 8.33
CA LEU A 72 -12.13 0.11 8.36
C LEU A 72 -10.76 0.07 9.02
N TYR A 73 -9.89 1.04 8.72
CA TYR A 73 -8.58 1.12 9.34
C TYR A 73 -8.66 1.36 10.85
N ILE A 74 -9.56 2.22 11.30
CA ILE A 74 -9.79 2.43 12.74
C ILE A 74 -10.20 1.11 13.40
N ASP A 75 -11.09 0.35 12.76
CA ASP A 75 -11.47 -0.98 13.25
C ASP A 75 -10.28 -1.94 13.29
N TYR A 76 -9.40 -1.87 12.29
CA TYR A 76 -8.19 -2.69 12.23
C TYR A 76 -7.23 -2.38 13.39
N LEU A 77 -7.05 -1.11 13.71
CA LEU A 77 -6.19 -0.72 14.84
C LEU A 77 -6.72 -1.30 16.15
N ASP A 78 -8.03 -1.26 16.36
CA ASP A 78 -8.66 -1.86 17.54
C ASP A 78 -8.49 -3.39 17.54
N TYR A 79 -8.75 -4.03 16.41
CA TYR A 79 -8.61 -5.48 16.24
C TYR A 79 -7.17 -5.95 16.50
N SER A 80 -6.19 -5.27 15.93
CA SER A 80 -4.78 -5.64 16.03
C SER A 80 -4.09 -5.14 17.30
N LYS A 81 -4.78 -4.32 18.10
CA LYS A 81 -4.22 -3.71 19.31
C LYS A 81 -2.98 -2.89 18.99
N SER A 82 -3.00 -2.15 17.88
CA SER A 82 -1.89 -1.34 17.43
C SER A 82 -2.27 0.12 17.28
N ASP A 83 -1.26 0.98 17.32
CA ASP A 83 -1.41 2.41 17.06
C ASP A 83 -1.16 2.69 15.58
N ASP A 84 -1.59 3.87 15.13
CA ASP A 84 -1.34 4.32 13.78
C ASP A 84 0.17 4.43 13.51
N SER A 85 0.59 3.83 12.41
CA SER A 85 1.98 3.81 11.96
C SER A 85 2.00 3.35 10.50
N ALA A 86 3.15 3.48 9.84
CA ALA A 86 3.33 2.89 8.52
C ALA A 86 3.07 1.39 8.55
N GLU A 87 3.62 0.69 9.55
CA GLU A 87 3.48 -0.75 9.70
C GLU A 87 2.01 -1.15 9.86
N SER A 88 1.24 -0.43 10.69
CA SER A 88 -0.18 -0.73 10.88
C SER A 88 -0.98 -0.55 9.61
N GLN A 89 -0.70 0.50 8.85
CA GLN A 89 -1.37 0.75 7.57
C GLN A 89 -1.06 -0.35 6.54
N LEU A 90 0.21 -0.77 6.48
CA LEU A 90 0.64 -1.86 5.60
C LEU A 90 0.02 -3.19 6.05
N ASN A 91 0.04 -3.47 7.34
CA ASN A 91 -0.48 -4.72 7.88
C ASN A 91 -1.97 -4.90 7.58
N MET A 92 -2.75 -3.83 7.63
CA MET A 92 -4.17 -3.92 7.26
C MET A 92 -4.33 -4.44 5.84
N MET A 93 -3.62 -3.84 4.88
CA MET A 93 -3.72 -4.25 3.48
C MET A 93 -3.19 -5.67 3.25
N VAL A 94 -2.08 -6.02 3.90
CA VAL A 94 -1.52 -7.37 3.81
C VAL A 94 -2.50 -8.40 4.38
N ASP A 95 -3.08 -8.12 5.55
CA ASP A 95 -4.03 -9.06 6.18
C ASP A 95 -5.30 -9.22 5.35
N ILE A 96 -5.76 -8.16 4.67
CA ILE A 96 -6.86 -8.26 3.73
C ILE A 96 -6.49 -9.15 2.53
N LEU A 97 -5.34 -8.89 1.91
CA LEU A 97 -4.92 -9.60 0.70
C LEU A 97 -4.59 -11.07 0.98
N LEU A 98 -4.07 -11.38 2.17
CA LEU A 98 -3.77 -12.75 2.59
C LEU A 98 -4.94 -13.42 3.30
N ARG A 99 -6.09 -12.78 3.37
CA ARG A 99 -7.33 -13.27 4.01
C ARG A 99 -7.13 -13.62 5.49
N GLN A 100 -6.34 -12.82 6.20
CA GLN A 100 -6.07 -13.00 7.63
C GLN A 100 -6.95 -12.12 8.51
N TRP A 101 -7.79 -11.28 7.92
CA TRP A 101 -8.73 -10.42 8.63
C TRP A 101 -10.07 -10.41 7.91
N ASP A 102 -11.02 -11.22 8.41
CA ASP A 102 -12.30 -11.48 7.75
C ASP A 102 -13.14 -10.21 7.53
N LYS A 103 -13.18 -9.31 8.50
CA LYS A 103 -13.94 -8.07 8.37
C LYS A 103 -13.44 -7.20 7.21
N GLY A 104 -12.13 -7.12 7.07
CA GLY A 104 -11.52 -6.37 5.96
C GLY A 104 -11.84 -7.00 4.62
N VAL A 105 -11.70 -8.33 4.52
CA VAL A 105 -12.02 -9.06 3.29
C VAL A 105 -13.50 -8.90 2.92
N ALA A 106 -14.39 -8.97 3.90
CA ALA A 106 -15.83 -8.77 3.66
C ALA A 106 -16.11 -7.35 3.17
N HIS A 107 -15.42 -6.35 3.74
CA HIS A 107 -15.63 -4.95 3.35
C HIS A 107 -15.20 -4.68 1.90
N VAL A 108 -14.01 -5.12 1.51
CA VAL A 108 -13.51 -4.89 0.14
C VAL A 108 -14.12 -5.86 -0.86
N GLY A 109 -14.53 -7.03 -0.42
CA GLY A 109 -15.13 -8.09 -1.24
C GLY A 109 -14.14 -9.18 -1.62
N HIS A 110 -14.53 -10.44 -1.38
CA HIS A 110 -13.71 -11.62 -1.74
C HIS A 110 -13.33 -11.61 -3.22
N GLY A 111 -14.27 -11.25 -4.11
CA GLY A 111 -14.01 -11.17 -5.55
C GLY A 111 -12.95 -10.15 -5.90
N ASN A 112 -12.92 -9.02 -5.20
CA ASN A 112 -11.91 -7.98 -5.43
C ASN A 112 -10.53 -8.44 -4.96
N VAL A 113 -10.44 -9.13 -3.84
CA VAL A 113 -9.18 -9.73 -3.37
C VAL A 113 -8.70 -10.76 -4.39
N ASN A 114 -9.59 -11.62 -4.89
CA ASN A 114 -9.24 -12.61 -5.91
C ASN A 114 -8.66 -11.96 -7.18
N LYS A 115 -9.24 -10.84 -7.63
CA LYS A 115 -8.76 -10.14 -8.81
C LYS A 115 -7.33 -9.61 -8.63
N VAL A 116 -7.02 -9.08 -7.44
CA VAL A 116 -5.68 -8.59 -7.14
C VAL A 116 -4.67 -9.74 -7.10
N LEU A 117 -5.01 -10.83 -6.43
CA LEU A 117 -4.11 -11.98 -6.32
C LEU A 117 -3.86 -12.64 -7.69
N ALA A 118 -4.90 -12.77 -8.50
CA ALA A 118 -4.77 -13.30 -9.86
C ALA A 118 -3.90 -12.39 -10.75
N ALA A 119 -4.07 -11.08 -10.61
CA ALA A 119 -3.26 -10.12 -11.35
C ALA A 119 -1.79 -10.20 -10.94
N ALA A 120 -1.50 -10.38 -9.64
CA ALA A 120 -0.13 -10.50 -9.14
C ALA A 120 0.59 -11.73 -9.70
N GLU A 121 -0.14 -12.80 -10.01
CA GLU A 121 0.44 -13.98 -10.67
C GLU A 121 0.94 -13.66 -12.08
N LYS A 122 0.37 -12.63 -12.72
CA LYS A 122 0.72 -12.24 -14.10
C LYS A 122 1.91 -11.27 -14.14
N SER A 123 1.81 -10.16 -13.41
CA SER A 123 2.85 -9.13 -13.42
C SER A 123 2.62 -8.09 -12.33
N ALA A 124 3.67 -7.31 -12.04
CA ALA A 124 3.55 -6.16 -11.15
C ALA A 124 2.61 -5.11 -11.73
N GLU A 125 2.61 -4.89 -13.04
CA GLU A 125 1.73 -3.94 -13.74
C GLU A 125 0.26 -4.32 -13.54
N GLU A 126 -0.08 -5.58 -13.77
CA GLU A 126 -1.45 -6.06 -13.59
C GLU A 126 -1.88 -5.98 -12.13
N ALA A 127 -1.00 -6.33 -11.19
CA ALA A 127 -1.26 -6.20 -9.76
C ALA A 127 -1.50 -4.74 -9.36
N THR A 128 -0.70 -3.80 -9.90
CA THR A 128 -0.83 -2.36 -9.64
C THR A 128 -2.20 -1.85 -10.10
N ARG A 129 -2.62 -2.24 -11.31
CA ARG A 129 -3.94 -1.88 -11.84
C ARG A 129 -5.07 -2.43 -10.97
N ALA A 130 -4.99 -3.71 -10.65
CA ALA A 130 -6.05 -4.40 -9.91
C ALA A 130 -6.21 -3.84 -8.50
N PHE A 131 -5.10 -3.59 -7.80
CA PHE A 131 -5.15 -3.02 -6.46
C PHE A 131 -5.77 -1.63 -6.47
N CYS A 132 -5.40 -0.79 -7.42
CA CYS A 132 -5.98 0.55 -7.58
C CYS A 132 -7.47 0.45 -7.87
N ASP A 133 -7.87 -0.35 -8.86
CA ASP A 133 -9.24 -0.39 -9.36
C ASP A 133 -10.21 -1.11 -8.42
N HIS A 134 -9.75 -2.13 -7.71
CA HIS A 134 -10.63 -3.00 -6.93
C HIS A 134 -10.54 -2.80 -5.42
N ILE A 135 -9.43 -2.30 -4.91
CA ILE A 135 -9.25 -2.07 -3.47
C ILE A 135 -9.32 -0.58 -3.13
N LEU A 136 -8.44 0.24 -3.70
CA LEU A 136 -8.40 1.67 -3.39
C LEU A 136 -9.55 2.45 -4.01
N ARG A 137 -9.90 2.16 -5.25
CA ARG A 137 -11.02 2.74 -5.99
C ARG A 137 -11.03 4.27 -5.93
N PRO A 138 -9.92 4.95 -6.27
CA PRO A 138 -9.86 6.40 -6.21
C PRO A 138 -10.75 7.03 -7.28
N GLY A 139 -11.25 8.25 -7.00
CA GLY A 139 -12.06 8.98 -7.97
C GLY A 139 -11.30 9.30 -9.26
N LYS A 140 -10.00 9.59 -9.13
CA LYS A 140 -9.09 9.79 -10.27
C LYS A 140 -7.95 8.79 -10.14
N PRO A 141 -7.95 7.71 -10.94
CA PRO A 141 -6.96 6.64 -10.78
C PRO A 141 -5.52 7.03 -11.07
N HIS A 142 -5.28 7.95 -12.00
CA HIS A 142 -3.92 8.30 -12.45
C HIS A 142 -3.10 7.05 -12.80
N MET A 143 -3.70 6.13 -13.55
CA MET A 143 -3.11 4.81 -13.79
C MET A 143 -1.76 4.88 -14.47
N GLU A 144 -1.58 5.78 -15.43
CA GLU A 144 -0.29 5.94 -16.11
C GLU A 144 0.83 6.29 -15.15
N ARG A 145 0.53 7.13 -14.15
CA ARG A 145 1.51 7.52 -13.12
C ARG A 145 1.85 6.33 -12.22
N ARG A 146 0.85 5.52 -11.85
CA ARG A 146 1.06 4.34 -11.00
C ARG A 146 1.94 3.32 -11.71
N LEU A 147 1.67 3.08 -12.99
CA LEU A 147 2.48 2.16 -13.79
C LEU A 147 3.89 2.69 -14.01
N ALA A 148 4.04 3.99 -14.25
CA ALA A 148 5.35 4.61 -14.38
C ALA A 148 6.15 4.52 -13.07
N ALA A 149 5.48 4.57 -11.91
CA ALA A 149 6.12 4.45 -10.61
C ALA A 149 6.78 3.08 -10.40
N ILE A 150 6.31 2.03 -11.07
CA ILE A 150 6.89 0.68 -10.98
C ILE A 150 8.39 0.68 -11.31
N VAL A 151 8.80 1.44 -12.32
CA VAL A 151 10.21 1.53 -12.72
C VAL A 151 11.06 2.06 -11.57
N GLY A 152 10.61 3.14 -10.94
CA GLY A 152 11.31 3.72 -9.79
C GLY A 152 11.32 2.79 -8.57
N VAL A 153 10.22 2.10 -8.32
CA VAL A 153 10.12 1.12 -7.23
C VAL A 153 11.11 -0.02 -7.46
N ASN A 154 11.13 -0.60 -8.65
CA ASN A 154 12.05 -1.69 -8.99
C ASN A 154 13.51 -1.26 -8.83
N LYS A 155 13.83 -0.05 -9.26
CA LYS A 155 15.17 0.51 -9.12
C LYS A 155 15.56 0.69 -7.65
N SER A 156 14.65 1.19 -6.82
CA SER A 156 14.87 1.34 -5.37
C SER A 156 15.08 -0.01 -4.70
N ILE A 157 14.27 -1.01 -5.03
CA ILE A 157 14.39 -2.36 -4.50
C ILE A 157 15.73 -2.98 -4.87
N SER A 158 16.15 -2.83 -6.13
CA SER A 158 17.45 -3.32 -6.61
C SER A 158 18.60 -2.69 -5.82
N THR A 159 18.54 -1.37 -5.59
CA THR A 159 19.55 -0.66 -4.81
C THR A 159 19.60 -1.17 -3.37
N ILE A 160 18.43 -1.38 -2.73
CA ILE A 160 18.36 -1.90 -1.37
C ILE A 160 18.98 -3.28 -1.28
N ASN A 161 18.66 -4.15 -2.22
CA ASN A 161 19.18 -5.53 -2.25
C ASN A 161 20.69 -5.58 -2.50
N ASP A 162 21.23 -4.65 -3.28
CA ASP A 162 22.67 -4.58 -3.57
C ASP A 162 23.48 -4.14 -2.35
N ILE A 163 22.87 -3.40 -1.44
CA ILE A 163 23.53 -2.91 -0.21
C ILE A 163 23.49 -3.96 0.90
N ALA A 164 22.54 -4.87 0.84
CA ALA A 164 22.29 -5.86 1.90
C ALA A 164 23.39 -6.91 1.98
#